data_5ab47bbcb0169d1647db0add9c720565
#
_entry.id   5ab47bbcb0169d1647db0add9c720565
#
_cell.length_a   1.000
_cell.length_b   1.000
_cell.length_c   1.000
_cell.angle_alpha   90.00
_cell.angle_beta   90.00
_cell.angle_gamma   90.00
#
_symmetry.space_group_name_H-M   'P 1'
#
loop_
_entity.id
_entity.type
_entity.pdbx_description
1 polymer ?
#
loop_
_entity_poly.entity_id
_entity_poly.type
_entity_poly.pdbx_seq_one_letter_code
_entity_poly.pdbx_strand_id
1 'polypeptide(L)'
;MTKVIGVRFRTAGKIYFFSPGKLEIKTGDKVIVETARGVEFGSVVTGPKEVEDDKITQPLKSVIRLATEDDKKKEEKNKEKEKEAFKICLDKIHKHSLEMKLIDAEYAFDNNKVLFYFTADGRIDFRELVKDLASVFRTRIELRQIGVRDETKIRGGIGICGRPLCCHTYLSEFAPVSIKMAKEQNLSLNPTKISGVCGRLMCCLTNEEETYEELNSHLPANGDHVTTPEGLRGDVQSVNVLRQLVKVVVTLDNDEKEIREYPAAELKFKPRRKKKDVRLSKEEMKELKALEEKNGASKLDDN
;
A
#
# COMPACT_ATOMS: atom_id res chain seq x y z
N MET A 1 8.24 -18.03 -23.48
CA MET A 1 7.95 -18.21 -22.02
C MET A 1 9.25 -18.45 -21.28
N THR A 2 9.53 -17.65 -20.28
CA THR A 2 10.77 -17.74 -19.52
C THR A 2 10.47 -18.18 -18.08
N LYS A 3 11.27 -19.12 -17.56
CA LYS A 3 11.15 -19.61 -16.18
C LYS A 3 11.73 -18.56 -15.23
N VAL A 4 10.91 -18.08 -14.29
CA VAL A 4 11.28 -17.05 -13.32
C VAL A 4 10.89 -17.43 -11.91
N ILE A 5 11.57 -16.83 -10.93
CA ILE A 5 11.20 -16.84 -9.52
C ILE A 5 10.94 -15.41 -9.06
N GLY A 6 10.03 -15.25 -8.09
CA GLY A 6 9.77 -13.95 -7.47
C GLY A 6 10.55 -13.80 -6.16
N VAL A 7 11.40 -12.79 -6.08
CA VAL A 7 12.23 -12.49 -4.90
C VAL A 7 11.78 -11.18 -4.27
N ARG A 8 11.76 -11.14 -2.95
CA ARG A 8 11.42 -9.96 -2.15
C ARG A 8 12.54 -9.68 -1.16
N PHE A 9 12.91 -8.41 -1.04
CA PHE A 9 14.01 -7.95 -0.16
C PHE A 9 13.52 -7.43 1.19
N ARG A 10 12.28 -6.90 1.25
CA ARG A 10 11.67 -6.34 2.47
C ARG A 10 10.25 -6.88 2.66
N THR A 11 9.76 -6.89 3.90
CA THR A 11 8.34 -7.19 4.18
C THR A 11 7.46 -6.22 3.39
N ALA A 12 6.43 -6.74 2.70
CA ALA A 12 5.57 -5.98 1.79
C ALA A 12 6.30 -5.18 0.70
N GLY A 13 7.59 -5.47 0.42
CA GLY A 13 8.32 -4.90 -0.72
C GLY A 13 7.81 -5.44 -2.05
N LYS A 14 8.17 -4.75 -3.12
CA LYS A 14 7.90 -5.20 -4.50
C LYS A 14 8.55 -6.57 -4.74
N ILE A 15 7.89 -7.39 -5.54
CA ILE A 15 8.42 -8.68 -5.98
C ILE A 15 9.15 -8.46 -7.29
N TYR A 16 10.42 -8.84 -7.31
CA TYR A 16 11.26 -8.78 -8.52
C TYR A 16 11.47 -10.16 -9.08
N PHE A 17 11.42 -10.26 -10.40
CA PHE A 17 11.61 -11.53 -11.08
C PHE A 17 13.07 -11.75 -11.45
N PHE A 18 13.56 -12.96 -11.17
CA PHE A 18 14.92 -13.43 -11.50
C PHE A 18 14.86 -14.79 -12.21
N SER A 19 15.85 -15.05 -13.04
CA SER A 19 16.04 -16.37 -13.60
C SER A 19 16.64 -17.31 -12.54
N PRO A 20 16.05 -18.48 -12.28
CA PRO A 20 16.62 -19.46 -11.36
C PRO A 20 17.88 -20.13 -11.94
N GLY A 21 18.15 -19.99 -13.25
CA GLY A 21 19.25 -20.68 -13.93
C GLY A 21 19.12 -22.21 -13.81
N LYS A 22 20.20 -22.86 -13.35
CA LYS A 22 20.25 -24.30 -13.09
C LYS A 22 19.95 -24.70 -11.64
N LEU A 23 19.60 -23.73 -10.80
CA LEU A 23 19.38 -23.95 -9.37
C LEU A 23 17.96 -24.48 -9.11
N GLU A 24 17.87 -25.45 -8.21
CA GLU A 24 16.60 -25.93 -7.68
C GLU A 24 16.19 -25.02 -6.51
N ILE A 25 15.29 -24.08 -6.78
CA ILE A 25 14.83 -23.06 -5.84
C ILE A 25 13.37 -23.28 -5.52
N LYS A 26 13.03 -23.21 -4.23
CA LYS A 26 11.66 -23.35 -3.71
C LYS A 26 11.18 -22.06 -3.06
N THR A 27 9.87 -21.91 -2.95
CA THR A 27 9.26 -20.81 -2.16
C THR A 27 9.72 -20.93 -0.71
N GLY A 28 10.16 -19.81 -0.14
CA GLY A 28 10.72 -19.73 1.22
C GLY A 28 12.25 -19.74 1.26
N ASP A 29 12.92 -20.19 0.20
CA ASP A 29 14.38 -20.18 0.14
C ASP A 29 14.94 -18.74 0.22
N LYS A 30 16.15 -18.62 0.75
CA LYS A 30 16.94 -17.39 0.72
C LYS A 30 17.96 -17.46 -0.40
N VAL A 31 18.06 -16.37 -1.14
CA VAL A 31 18.91 -16.31 -2.35
C VAL A 31 19.78 -15.04 -2.34
N ILE A 32 20.93 -15.17 -2.97
CA ILE A 32 21.80 -14.04 -3.28
C ILE A 32 21.60 -13.71 -4.75
N VAL A 33 21.26 -12.44 -5.00
CA VAL A 33 20.98 -11.93 -6.34
C VAL A 33 21.78 -10.65 -6.60
N GLU A 34 22.03 -10.36 -7.86
CA GLU A 34 22.59 -9.09 -8.27
C GLU A 34 21.48 -8.16 -8.75
N THR A 35 21.40 -6.98 -8.15
CA THR A 35 20.45 -5.93 -8.51
C THR A 35 21.18 -4.70 -9.08
N ALA A 36 20.46 -3.66 -9.44
CA ALA A 36 21.06 -2.37 -9.78
C ALA A 36 21.76 -1.73 -8.57
N ARG A 37 21.39 -2.13 -7.35
CA ARG A 37 21.97 -1.64 -6.09
C ARG A 37 23.21 -2.40 -5.66
N GLY A 38 23.52 -3.51 -6.31
CA GLY A 38 24.62 -4.45 -5.97
C GLY A 38 24.10 -5.84 -5.61
N VAL A 39 24.89 -6.57 -4.86
CA VAL A 39 24.53 -7.90 -4.36
C VAL A 39 23.59 -7.78 -3.17
N GLU A 40 22.44 -8.44 -3.25
CA GLU A 40 21.40 -8.37 -2.22
C GLU A 40 20.97 -9.78 -1.75
N PHE A 41 20.57 -9.83 -0.48
CA PHE A 41 20.00 -11.02 0.16
C PHE A 41 18.47 -10.94 0.09
N GLY A 42 17.84 -11.90 -0.60
CA GLY A 42 16.39 -11.89 -0.82
C GLY A 42 15.70 -13.17 -0.38
N SER A 43 14.38 -13.07 -0.23
CA SER A 43 13.49 -14.21 0.07
C SER A 43 12.67 -14.56 -1.15
N VAL A 44 12.64 -15.82 -1.53
CA VAL A 44 11.81 -16.33 -2.62
C VAL A 44 10.37 -16.43 -2.15
N VAL A 45 9.50 -15.60 -2.71
CA VAL A 45 8.06 -15.56 -2.38
C VAL A 45 7.20 -16.27 -3.42
N THR A 46 7.71 -16.38 -4.66
CA THR A 46 7.05 -17.13 -5.72
C THR A 46 8.05 -18.13 -6.28
N GLY A 47 7.71 -19.40 -6.21
CA GLY A 47 8.51 -20.48 -6.76
C GLY A 47 8.62 -20.40 -8.29
N PRO A 48 9.37 -21.33 -8.92
CA PRO A 48 9.58 -21.31 -10.35
C PRO A 48 8.25 -21.38 -11.10
N LYS A 49 7.98 -20.37 -11.93
CA LYS A 49 6.81 -20.30 -12.83
C LYS A 49 7.23 -19.81 -14.21
N GLU A 50 6.48 -20.21 -15.20
CA GLU A 50 6.64 -19.71 -16.56
C GLU A 50 5.83 -18.42 -16.71
N VAL A 51 6.47 -17.38 -17.24
CA VAL A 51 5.87 -16.08 -17.50
C VAL A 51 6.11 -15.71 -18.95
N GLU A 52 5.14 -15.03 -19.56
CA GLU A 52 5.27 -14.49 -20.92
C GLU A 52 6.39 -13.43 -20.95
N ASP A 53 7.19 -13.46 -22.00
CA ASP A 53 8.38 -12.60 -22.11
C ASP A 53 8.02 -11.11 -22.12
N ASP A 54 6.82 -10.75 -22.58
CA ASP A 54 6.30 -9.36 -22.59
C ASP A 54 6.04 -8.79 -21.19
N LYS A 55 5.90 -9.64 -20.18
CA LYS A 55 5.67 -9.25 -18.77
C LYS A 55 6.96 -9.15 -17.95
N ILE A 56 8.09 -9.41 -18.58
CA ILE A 56 9.41 -9.43 -17.93
C ILE A 56 10.20 -8.19 -18.31
N THR A 57 10.63 -7.40 -17.32
CA THR A 57 11.56 -6.29 -17.54
C THR A 57 12.93 -6.87 -17.91
N GLN A 58 13.34 -6.66 -19.15
CA GLN A 58 14.65 -7.13 -19.64
C GLN A 58 15.76 -6.08 -19.38
N PRO A 59 17.02 -6.51 -19.14
CA PRO A 59 17.48 -7.92 -19.10
C PRO A 59 17.14 -8.61 -17.78
N LEU A 60 16.61 -9.84 -17.86
CA LEU A 60 16.32 -10.68 -16.69
C LEU A 60 17.64 -11.12 -16.05
N LYS A 61 17.89 -10.66 -14.81
CA LYS A 61 19.07 -11.06 -14.04
C LYS A 61 18.88 -12.47 -13.45
N SER A 62 19.98 -13.19 -13.28
CA SER A 62 19.97 -14.53 -12.70
C SER A 62 20.26 -14.50 -11.20
N VAL A 63 19.74 -15.50 -10.49
CA VAL A 63 20.17 -15.79 -9.12
C VAL A 63 21.63 -16.21 -9.14
N ILE A 64 22.45 -15.62 -8.28
CA ILE A 64 23.88 -15.99 -8.17
C ILE A 64 24.00 -17.37 -7.52
N ARG A 65 23.33 -17.54 -6.36
CA ARG A 65 23.32 -18.80 -5.61
C ARG A 65 22.25 -18.79 -4.51
N LEU A 66 21.99 -19.97 -3.95
CA LEU A 66 21.27 -20.08 -2.67
C LEU A 66 22.11 -19.47 -1.53
N ALA A 67 21.44 -18.88 -0.57
CA ALA A 67 22.10 -18.34 0.61
C ALA A 67 22.57 -19.46 1.55
N THR A 68 23.79 -19.35 2.02
CA THR A 68 24.38 -20.24 3.03
C THR A 68 24.01 -19.78 4.45
N GLU A 69 24.33 -20.62 5.46
CA GLU A 69 24.18 -20.21 6.87
C GLU A 69 25.08 -19.02 7.23
N ASP A 70 26.23 -18.90 6.60
CA ASP A 70 27.12 -17.76 6.81
C ASP A 70 26.54 -16.46 6.24
N ASP A 71 25.81 -16.56 5.10
CA ASP A 71 25.08 -15.41 4.54
C ASP A 71 23.98 -14.93 5.49
N LYS A 72 23.24 -15.85 6.09
CA LYS A 72 22.21 -15.53 7.08
C LYS A 72 22.80 -14.81 8.30
N LYS A 73 23.92 -15.35 8.84
CA LYS A 73 24.67 -14.73 9.95
C LYS A 73 25.20 -13.33 9.57
N LYS A 74 25.64 -13.17 8.31
CA LYS A 74 26.10 -11.88 7.81
C LYS A 74 24.96 -10.88 7.75
N GLU A 75 23.79 -11.29 7.27
CA GLU A 75 22.58 -10.46 7.24
C GLU A 75 22.12 -10.06 8.65
N GLU A 76 22.15 -10.97 9.62
CA GLU A 76 21.84 -10.67 11.02
C GLU A 76 22.81 -9.64 11.60
N LYS A 77 24.13 -9.82 11.36
CA LYS A 77 25.14 -8.83 11.78
C LYS A 77 24.93 -7.46 11.11
N ASN A 78 24.53 -7.44 9.87
CA ASN A 78 24.21 -6.18 9.17
C ASN A 78 23.04 -5.48 9.85
N LYS A 79 22.00 -6.21 10.24
CA LYS A 79 20.85 -5.65 10.98
C LYS A 79 21.23 -5.08 12.36
N GLU A 80 22.22 -5.66 13.02
CA GLU A 80 22.75 -5.08 14.26
C GLU A 80 23.51 -3.77 13.98
N LYS A 81 24.36 -3.76 12.96
CA LYS A 81 25.08 -2.55 12.52
C LYS A 81 24.13 -1.45 12.07
N GLU A 82 23.00 -1.78 11.42
CA GLU A 82 21.98 -0.84 11.01
C GLU A 82 21.39 -0.08 12.21
N LYS A 83 21.14 -0.77 13.31
CA LYS A 83 20.65 -0.15 14.55
C LYS A 83 21.67 0.81 15.16
N GLU A 84 22.96 0.47 15.12
CA GLU A 84 24.03 1.35 15.57
C GLU A 84 24.20 2.54 14.63
N ALA A 85 24.20 2.29 13.32
CA ALA A 85 24.28 3.32 12.30
C ALA A 85 23.14 4.33 12.39
N PHE A 86 21.92 3.84 12.68
CA PHE A 86 20.75 4.70 12.91
C PHE A 86 20.98 5.67 14.07
N LYS A 87 21.48 5.19 15.21
CA LYS A 87 21.76 6.04 16.39
C LYS A 87 22.82 7.08 16.06
N ILE A 88 23.96 6.65 15.48
CA ILE A 88 25.04 7.55 15.09
C ILE A 88 24.56 8.62 14.12
N CYS A 89 23.78 8.24 13.10
CA CYS A 89 23.23 9.19 12.13
C CYS A 89 22.27 10.18 12.79
N LEU A 90 21.42 9.74 13.73
CA LEU A 90 20.50 10.59 14.46
C LEU A 90 21.26 11.65 15.28
N ASP A 91 22.30 11.26 16.01
CA ASP A 91 23.16 12.17 16.78
C ASP A 91 23.84 13.21 15.88
N LYS A 92 24.29 12.80 14.69
CA LYS A 92 24.90 13.70 13.71
C LYS A 92 23.87 14.67 13.11
N ILE A 93 22.65 14.23 12.81
CA ILE A 93 21.55 15.10 12.35
C ILE A 93 21.29 16.19 13.39
N HIS A 94 21.20 15.82 14.66
CA HIS A 94 21.02 16.79 15.77
C HIS A 94 22.19 17.76 15.87
N LYS A 95 23.44 17.27 15.76
CA LYS A 95 24.65 18.12 15.81
C LYS A 95 24.67 19.15 14.67
N HIS A 96 24.23 18.78 13.49
CA HIS A 96 24.15 19.67 12.32
C HIS A 96 22.87 20.49 12.28
N SER A 97 21.96 20.37 13.28
CA SER A 97 20.68 21.07 13.36
C SER A 97 19.83 20.98 12.08
N LEU A 98 19.80 19.80 11.46
CA LEU A 98 19.05 19.59 10.22
C LEU A 98 17.58 19.28 10.49
N GLU A 99 16.68 19.98 9.81
CA GLU A 99 15.22 19.76 9.89
C GLU A 99 14.79 18.54 9.05
N MET A 100 15.28 17.38 9.43
CA MET A 100 14.96 16.10 8.79
C MET A 100 14.71 15.02 9.83
N LYS A 101 13.83 14.09 9.51
CA LYS A 101 13.48 12.96 10.37
C LYS A 101 14.07 11.68 9.79
N LEU A 102 15.03 11.09 10.47
CA LEU A 102 15.60 9.80 10.09
C LEU A 102 14.55 8.70 10.31
N ILE A 103 14.34 7.85 9.32
CA ILE A 103 13.34 6.79 9.34
C ILE A 103 13.97 5.42 9.47
N ASP A 104 15.04 5.14 8.68
CA ASP A 104 15.69 3.83 8.65
C ASP A 104 17.13 3.95 8.17
N ALA A 105 17.94 2.92 8.48
CA ALA A 105 19.30 2.76 7.97
C ALA A 105 19.47 1.32 7.46
N GLU A 106 20.09 1.16 6.30
CA GLU A 106 20.25 -0.13 5.62
C GLU A 106 21.69 -0.30 5.11
N TYR A 107 22.32 -1.40 5.43
CA TYR A 107 23.60 -1.79 4.85
C TYR A 107 23.38 -2.62 3.58
N ALA A 108 24.11 -2.32 2.53
CA ALA A 108 24.19 -3.24 1.40
C ALA A 108 24.80 -4.57 1.88
N PHE A 109 24.33 -5.69 1.33
CA PHE A 109 24.74 -7.03 1.78
C PHE A 109 26.27 -7.24 1.75
N ASP A 110 26.97 -6.60 0.81
CA ASP A 110 28.43 -6.61 0.69
C ASP A 110 29.16 -5.60 1.59
N ASN A 111 28.41 -4.79 2.34
CA ASN A 111 28.90 -3.70 3.20
C ASN A 111 29.66 -2.58 2.47
N ASN A 112 29.50 -2.43 1.16
CA ASN A 112 30.17 -1.40 0.36
C ASN A 112 29.51 -0.02 0.47
N LYS A 113 28.25 0.03 0.96
CA LYS A 113 27.51 1.28 1.18
C LYS A 113 26.49 1.15 2.33
N VAL A 114 26.12 2.31 2.87
CA VAL A 114 25.04 2.50 3.83
C VAL A 114 24.03 3.49 3.28
N LEU A 115 22.76 3.12 3.32
CA LEU A 115 21.65 3.96 2.92
C LEU A 115 20.91 4.44 4.16
N PHE A 116 20.63 5.75 4.21
CA PHE A 116 19.81 6.34 5.25
C PHE A 116 18.54 6.90 4.61
N TYR A 117 17.39 6.47 5.11
CA TYR A 117 16.09 6.93 4.64
C TYR A 117 15.56 7.99 5.58
N PHE A 118 15.11 9.11 5.02
CA PHE A 118 14.60 10.22 5.81
C PHE A 118 13.40 10.89 5.16
N THR A 119 12.61 11.61 5.98
CA THR A 119 11.56 12.52 5.52
C THR A 119 11.92 13.96 5.90
N ALA A 120 11.53 14.91 5.06
CA ALA A 120 11.66 16.35 5.30
C ALA A 120 10.61 17.10 4.48
N ASP A 121 10.19 18.27 4.97
CA ASP A 121 9.18 19.10 4.31
C ASP A 121 9.72 19.84 3.07
N GLY A 122 11.05 19.94 2.94
CA GLY A 122 11.71 20.63 1.84
C GLY A 122 13.02 19.98 1.42
N ARG A 123 13.80 20.75 0.67
CA ARG A 123 15.13 20.33 0.26
C ARG A 123 16.15 20.63 1.38
N ILE A 124 16.83 19.61 1.84
CA ILE A 124 17.84 19.70 2.90
C ILE A 124 19.24 19.71 2.31
N ASP A 125 20.13 20.58 2.80
CA ASP A 125 21.55 20.52 2.50
C ASP A 125 22.26 19.63 3.53
N PHE A 126 22.54 18.42 3.12
CA PHE A 126 23.18 17.40 3.95
C PHE A 126 24.65 17.13 3.59
N ARG A 127 25.32 18.04 2.85
CA ARG A 127 26.72 17.81 2.40
C ARG A 127 27.69 17.61 3.54
N GLU A 128 27.58 18.42 4.61
CA GLU A 128 28.43 18.29 5.80
C GLU A 128 28.09 17.02 6.61
N LEU A 129 26.80 16.68 6.70
CA LEU A 129 26.37 15.43 7.33
C LEU A 129 26.96 14.22 6.60
N VAL A 130 26.95 14.18 5.27
CA VAL A 130 27.53 13.07 4.49
C VAL A 130 29.02 12.93 4.74
N LYS A 131 29.79 14.04 4.79
CA LYS A 131 31.22 14.01 5.11
C LYS A 131 31.48 13.44 6.50
N ASP A 132 30.69 13.88 7.49
CA ASP A 132 30.83 13.44 8.88
C ASP A 132 30.48 11.94 9.01
N LEU A 133 29.41 11.48 8.37
CA LEU A 133 29.04 10.06 8.33
C LEU A 133 30.08 9.21 7.59
N ALA A 134 30.61 9.68 6.46
CA ALA A 134 31.63 8.96 5.71
C ALA A 134 32.94 8.80 6.52
N SER A 135 33.29 9.77 7.35
CA SER A 135 34.45 9.67 8.26
C SER A 135 34.30 8.57 9.31
N VAL A 136 33.07 8.35 9.79
CA VAL A 136 32.73 7.35 10.80
C VAL A 136 32.64 5.95 10.19
N PHE A 137 31.84 5.80 9.13
CA PHE A 137 31.53 4.48 8.57
C PHE A 137 32.58 3.98 7.58
N ARG A 138 33.40 4.87 7.02
CA ARG A 138 34.44 4.57 6.00
C ARG A 138 33.91 3.78 4.82
N THR A 139 32.64 4.01 4.47
CA THR A 139 31.92 3.42 3.35
C THR A 139 31.18 4.50 2.58
N ARG A 140 30.65 4.16 1.41
CA ARG A 140 29.80 5.07 0.63
C ARG A 140 28.49 5.33 1.39
N ILE A 141 28.16 6.60 1.58
CA ILE A 141 26.91 7.03 2.24
C ILE A 141 25.92 7.50 1.18
N GLU A 142 24.72 6.97 1.22
CA GLU A 142 23.59 7.43 0.41
C GLU A 142 22.47 7.91 1.34
N LEU A 143 21.98 9.12 1.12
CA LEU A 143 20.83 9.69 1.81
C LEU A 143 19.64 9.73 0.82
N ARG A 144 18.52 9.09 1.18
CA ARG A 144 17.32 9.02 0.35
C ARG A 144 16.14 9.64 1.08
N GLN A 145 15.58 10.69 0.49
CA GLN A 145 14.33 11.25 0.96
C GLN A 145 13.18 10.38 0.47
N ILE A 146 12.35 9.92 1.41
CA ILE A 146 11.16 9.09 1.15
C ILE A 146 9.87 9.85 1.47
N GLY A 147 8.76 9.33 0.95
CA GLY A 147 7.45 9.90 1.21
C GLY A 147 6.83 9.43 2.54
N VAL A 148 5.81 10.14 3.02
CA VAL A 148 5.09 9.82 4.26
C VAL A 148 4.44 8.42 4.26
N ARG A 149 4.03 7.90 3.08
CA ARG A 149 3.51 6.53 2.98
C ARG A 149 4.63 5.50 3.14
N ASP A 150 5.81 5.78 2.60
CA ASP A 150 6.97 4.91 2.72
C ASP A 150 7.49 4.87 4.16
N GLU A 151 7.48 6.01 4.86
CA GLU A 151 7.73 6.06 6.31
C GLU A 151 6.75 5.15 7.06
N THR A 152 5.45 5.29 6.76
CA THR A 152 4.40 4.47 7.37
C THR A 152 4.57 2.98 7.04
N LYS A 153 5.00 2.66 5.81
CA LYS A 153 5.29 1.29 5.37
C LYS A 153 6.44 0.67 6.15
N ILE A 154 7.49 1.43 6.43
CA ILE A 154 8.64 0.97 7.24
C ILE A 154 8.26 0.79 8.70
N ARG A 155 7.63 1.80 9.31
CA ARG A 155 7.28 1.80 10.73
C ARG A 155 6.19 0.82 11.10
N GLY A 156 5.24 0.58 10.19
CA GLY A 156 4.07 -0.22 10.46
C GLY A 156 3.07 0.48 11.39
N GLY A 157 2.19 -0.32 11.98
CA GLY A 157 1.16 0.13 12.92
C GLY A 157 -0.18 -0.51 12.67
N ILE A 158 -1.21 0.00 13.34
CA ILE A 158 -2.59 -0.48 13.26
C ILE A 158 -3.44 0.59 12.54
N GLY A 159 -4.23 0.15 11.57
CA GLY A 159 -5.17 1.01 10.84
C GLY A 159 -6.43 1.30 11.66
N ILE A 160 -7.26 2.24 11.17
CA ILE A 160 -8.56 2.56 11.78
C ILE A 160 -9.52 1.35 11.79
N CYS A 161 -9.27 0.36 10.94
CA CYS A 161 -10.01 -0.91 10.87
C CYS A 161 -9.56 -1.94 11.91
N GLY A 162 -8.60 -1.61 12.79
CA GLY A 162 -8.06 -2.52 13.81
C GLY A 162 -7.08 -3.58 13.28
N ARG A 163 -6.75 -3.58 11.98
CA ARG A 163 -5.78 -4.50 11.38
C ARG A 163 -4.41 -3.84 11.21
N PRO A 164 -3.32 -4.63 11.13
CA PRO A 164 -2.02 -4.11 10.70
C PRO A 164 -2.14 -3.40 9.34
N LEU A 165 -1.35 -2.34 9.15
CA LEU A 165 -1.41 -1.52 7.94
C LEU A 165 -1.17 -2.36 6.68
N CYS A 166 -2.03 -2.20 5.67
CA CYS A 166 -1.94 -2.92 4.39
C CYS A 166 -0.58 -2.69 3.71
N CYS A 167 -0.08 -1.46 3.73
CA CYS A 167 1.22 -1.10 3.16
C CYS A 167 2.41 -1.75 3.89
N HIS A 168 2.26 -2.12 5.16
CA HIS A 168 3.31 -2.79 5.94
C HIS A 168 3.26 -4.31 5.80
N THR A 169 2.11 -4.89 5.45
CA THR A 169 1.90 -6.35 5.47
C THR A 169 1.94 -6.99 4.08
N TYR A 170 1.04 -6.61 3.17
CA TYR A 170 0.87 -7.30 1.89
C TYR A 170 0.85 -6.38 0.67
N LEU A 171 0.42 -5.11 0.81
CA LEU A 171 0.26 -4.21 -0.32
C LEU A 171 1.60 -3.60 -0.70
N SER A 172 2.20 -4.14 -1.76
CA SER A 172 3.52 -3.70 -2.25
C SER A 172 3.43 -2.55 -3.25
N GLU A 173 2.39 -2.53 -4.09
CA GLU A 173 2.19 -1.54 -5.14
C GLU A 173 0.99 -0.64 -4.83
N PHE A 174 1.07 0.63 -5.23
CA PHE A 174 0.06 1.63 -4.94
C PHE A 174 -0.47 2.22 -6.24
N ALA A 175 -1.69 1.81 -6.60
CA ALA A 175 -2.43 2.48 -7.66
C ALA A 175 -2.98 3.84 -7.17
N PRO A 176 -3.25 4.79 -8.07
CA PRO A 176 -3.92 6.03 -7.73
C PRO A 176 -5.28 5.78 -7.06
N VAL A 177 -5.55 6.52 -5.98
CA VAL A 177 -6.82 6.43 -5.25
C VAL A 177 -7.65 7.68 -5.55
N SER A 178 -8.94 7.50 -5.85
CA SER A 178 -9.86 8.60 -6.11
C SER A 178 -10.98 8.69 -5.06
N ILE A 179 -11.55 9.87 -4.92
CA ILE A 179 -12.71 10.11 -4.05
C ILE A 179 -13.94 9.35 -4.53
N LYS A 180 -14.02 9.07 -5.85
CA LYS A 180 -15.09 8.27 -6.44
C LYS A 180 -15.16 6.89 -5.79
N MET A 181 -14.01 6.25 -5.54
CA MET A 181 -13.91 4.95 -4.85
C MET A 181 -14.53 4.99 -3.45
N ALA A 182 -14.27 6.06 -2.68
CA ALA A 182 -14.88 6.23 -1.37
C ALA A 182 -16.40 6.38 -1.43
N LYS A 183 -16.93 7.08 -2.47
CA LYS A 183 -18.37 7.19 -2.70
C LYS A 183 -19.00 5.84 -3.05
N GLU A 184 -18.37 5.06 -3.89
CA GLU A 184 -18.84 3.73 -4.32
C GLU A 184 -18.85 2.73 -3.17
N GLN A 185 -17.94 2.89 -2.22
CA GLN A 185 -17.87 2.11 -0.99
C GLN A 185 -18.77 2.65 0.14
N ASN A 186 -19.62 3.64 -0.16
CA ASN A 186 -20.53 4.28 0.82
C ASN A 186 -19.83 4.85 2.06
N LEU A 187 -18.58 5.28 1.94
CA LEU A 187 -17.86 5.93 3.02
C LEU A 187 -18.22 7.42 3.12
N SER A 188 -18.19 7.94 4.34
CA SER A 188 -18.30 9.38 4.58
C SER A 188 -17.13 10.09 3.89
N LEU A 189 -17.42 11.15 3.15
CA LEU A 189 -16.40 11.94 2.43
C LEU A 189 -15.65 12.90 3.35
N ASN A 190 -15.75 12.74 4.67
CA ASN A 190 -14.93 13.48 5.61
C ASN A 190 -13.45 13.07 5.43
N PRO A 191 -12.54 14.04 5.16
CA PRO A 191 -11.11 13.78 4.97
C PRO A 191 -10.48 12.90 6.07
N THR A 192 -10.89 13.11 7.34
CA THR A 192 -10.38 12.31 8.48
C THR A 192 -10.82 10.84 8.45
N LYS A 193 -11.92 10.53 7.78
CA LYS A 193 -12.46 9.15 7.68
C LYS A 193 -11.92 8.37 6.49
N ILE A 194 -11.49 9.06 5.44
CA ILE A 194 -10.97 8.44 4.22
C ILE A 194 -9.45 8.55 4.07
N SER A 195 -8.79 9.23 5.02
CA SER A 195 -7.33 9.29 5.08
C SER A 195 -6.75 8.16 5.91
N GLY A 196 -5.67 7.59 5.42
CA GLY A 196 -4.86 6.62 6.16
C GLY A 196 -3.97 7.31 7.19
N VAL A 197 -3.27 6.51 8.01
CA VAL A 197 -2.30 7.00 9.01
C VAL A 197 -1.20 7.87 8.39
N CYS A 198 -0.87 7.63 7.12
CA CYS A 198 0.10 8.43 6.36
C CYS A 198 -0.44 9.80 5.89
N GLY A 199 -1.68 10.17 6.20
CA GLY A 199 -2.32 11.43 5.77
C GLY A 199 -2.69 11.48 4.28
N ARG A 200 -2.57 10.38 3.53
CA ARG A 200 -3.04 10.23 2.15
C ARG A 200 -4.33 9.41 2.12
N LEU A 201 -5.06 9.43 1.00
CA LEU A 201 -6.23 8.55 0.83
C LEU A 201 -5.86 7.09 1.12
N MET A 202 -6.77 6.36 1.76
CA MET A 202 -6.56 4.98 2.16
C MET A 202 -6.34 4.09 0.93
N CYS A 203 -5.24 3.34 0.91
CA CYS A 203 -4.89 2.43 -0.18
C CYS A 203 -5.86 1.22 -0.29
N CYS A 204 -6.56 0.86 0.78
CA CYS A 204 -7.57 -0.19 0.73
C CYS A 204 -8.77 0.18 -0.16
N LEU A 205 -9.06 1.48 -0.36
CA LEU A 205 -10.13 1.92 -1.26
C LEU A 205 -9.94 1.34 -2.67
N THR A 206 -8.73 1.48 -3.23
CA THR A 206 -8.41 0.91 -4.55
C THR A 206 -8.35 -0.61 -4.52
N ASN A 207 -7.78 -1.18 -3.45
CA ASN A 207 -7.63 -2.63 -3.34
C ASN A 207 -8.97 -3.38 -3.25
N GLU A 208 -10.01 -2.70 -2.76
CA GLU A 208 -11.34 -3.28 -2.55
C GLU A 208 -12.36 -2.83 -3.63
N GLU A 209 -11.98 -1.91 -4.53
CA GLU A 209 -12.92 -1.28 -5.48
C GLU A 209 -13.64 -2.26 -6.38
N GLU A 210 -12.90 -3.19 -6.98
CA GLU A 210 -13.46 -4.20 -7.90
C GLU A 210 -14.56 -5.02 -7.21
N THR A 211 -14.31 -5.44 -5.97
CA THR A 211 -15.29 -6.18 -5.17
C THR A 211 -16.54 -5.34 -4.88
N TYR A 212 -16.35 -4.06 -4.55
CA TYR A 212 -17.49 -3.17 -4.31
C TYR A 212 -18.26 -2.83 -5.59
N GLU A 213 -17.60 -2.68 -6.74
CA GLU A 213 -18.25 -2.48 -8.02
C GLU A 213 -19.14 -3.68 -8.40
N GLU A 214 -18.60 -4.90 -8.25
CA GLU A 214 -19.34 -6.14 -8.50
C GLU A 214 -20.57 -6.23 -7.59
N LEU A 215 -20.38 -6.13 -6.28
CA LEU A 215 -21.46 -6.23 -5.30
C LEU A 215 -22.52 -5.13 -5.47
N ASN A 216 -22.09 -3.91 -5.79
CA ASN A 216 -22.99 -2.79 -6.04
C ASN A 216 -23.86 -2.98 -7.29
N SER A 217 -23.40 -3.76 -8.28
CA SER A 217 -24.16 -4.01 -9.51
C SER A 217 -25.49 -4.74 -9.23
N HIS A 218 -25.56 -5.48 -8.13
CA HIS A 218 -26.71 -6.27 -7.68
C HIS A 218 -27.61 -5.53 -6.68
N LEU A 219 -27.37 -4.24 -6.42
CA LEU A 219 -28.07 -3.48 -5.40
C LEU A 219 -28.81 -2.26 -5.97
N PRO A 220 -29.97 -1.89 -5.39
CA PRO A 220 -30.61 -0.62 -5.70
C PRO A 220 -29.80 0.55 -5.13
N ALA A 221 -30.01 1.75 -5.67
CA ALA A 221 -29.41 2.95 -5.10
C ALA A 221 -30.28 3.51 -3.96
N ASN A 222 -29.66 4.28 -3.06
CA ASN A 222 -30.41 5.02 -2.03
C ASN A 222 -31.41 5.98 -2.72
N GLY A 223 -32.66 5.95 -2.28
CA GLY A 223 -33.78 6.70 -2.87
C GLY A 223 -34.45 6.03 -4.06
N ASP A 224 -34.03 4.83 -4.46
CA ASP A 224 -34.75 4.07 -5.49
C ASP A 224 -36.04 3.49 -4.93
N HIS A 225 -37.07 3.41 -5.78
CA HIS A 225 -38.32 2.73 -5.46
C HIS A 225 -38.18 1.23 -5.66
N VAL A 226 -38.55 0.47 -4.65
CA VAL A 226 -38.51 -1.00 -4.67
C VAL A 226 -39.85 -1.61 -4.26
N THR A 227 -40.06 -2.84 -4.67
CA THR A 227 -41.22 -3.63 -4.24
C THR A 227 -40.70 -4.80 -3.40
N THR A 228 -41.27 -4.95 -2.20
CA THR A 228 -40.89 -6.02 -1.25
C THR A 228 -41.51 -7.36 -1.68
N PRO A 229 -41.07 -8.49 -1.11
CA PRO A 229 -41.66 -9.81 -1.36
C PRO A 229 -43.17 -9.87 -1.00
N GLU A 230 -43.57 -9.07 -0.02
CA GLU A 230 -44.95 -8.93 0.46
C GLU A 230 -45.85 -8.07 -0.49
N GLY A 231 -45.25 -7.48 -1.53
CA GLY A 231 -45.95 -6.62 -2.50
C GLY A 231 -46.03 -5.16 -2.06
N LEU A 232 -45.45 -4.77 -0.92
CA LEU A 232 -45.41 -3.38 -0.46
C LEU A 232 -44.46 -2.55 -1.31
N ARG A 233 -44.80 -1.30 -1.55
CA ARG A 233 -43.93 -0.32 -2.20
C ARG A 233 -43.18 0.47 -1.14
N GLY A 234 -41.88 0.72 -1.38
CA GLY A 234 -41.06 1.51 -0.47
C GLY A 234 -39.87 2.15 -1.17
N ASP A 235 -39.24 3.03 -0.43
CA ASP A 235 -38.05 3.77 -0.86
C ASP A 235 -36.83 3.25 -0.12
N VAL A 236 -35.74 3.04 -0.86
CA VAL A 236 -34.45 2.61 -0.27
C VAL A 236 -33.87 3.71 0.59
N GLN A 237 -33.75 3.47 1.89
CA GLN A 237 -33.12 4.38 2.83
C GLN A 237 -31.60 4.23 2.86
N SER A 238 -31.12 3.00 2.97
CA SER A 238 -29.70 2.68 3.00
C SER A 238 -29.42 1.26 2.52
N VAL A 239 -28.17 1.03 2.09
CA VAL A 239 -27.74 -0.24 1.52
C VAL A 239 -26.47 -0.68 2.20
N ASN A 240 -26.43 -1.93 2.67
CA ASN A 240 -25.24 -2.60 3.14
C ASN A 240 -24.65 -3.47 2.03
N VAL A 241 -23.63 -2.96 1.37
CA VAL A 241 -23.05 -3.58 0.18
C VAL A 241 -22.48 -4.98 0.48
N LEU A 242 -21.73 -5.13 1.55
CA LEU A 242 -21.06 -6.40 1.87
C LEU A 242 -22.03 -7.50 2.32
N ARG A 243 -23.11 -7.13 3.01
CA ARG A 243 -24.14 -8.09 3.47
C ARG A 243 -25.26 -8.27 2.45
N GLN A 244 -25.31 -7.48 1.39
CA GLN A 244 -26.37 -7.46 0.38
C GLN A 244 -27.75 -7.24 1.03
N LEU A 245 -27.80 -6.37 2.06
CA LEU A 245 -29.04 -6.01 2.77
C LEU A 245 -29.43 -4.58 2.45
N VAL A 246 -30.74 -4.36 2.29
CA VAL A 246 -31.34 -3.08 1.94
C VAL A 246 -32.36 -2.68 2.98
N LYS A 247 -32.21 -1.49 3.56
CA LYS A 247 -33.24 -0.88 4.41
C LYS A 247 -34.20 -0.08 3.55
N VAL A 248 -35.46 -0.46 3.63
CA VAL A 248 -36.56 0.11 2.86
C VAL A 248 -37.55 0.78 3.79
N VAL A 249 -37.93 1.99 3.49
CA VAL A 249 -39.07 2.68 4.12
C VAL A 249 -40.31 2.23 3.38
N VAL A 250 -41.10 1.33 3.93
CA VAL A 250 -42.36 0.85 3.36
C VAL A 250 -43.51 1.68 3.90
N THR A 251 -44.50 1.94 3.05
CA THR A 251 -45.78 2.55 3.45
C THR A 251 -46.80 1.46 3.62
N LEU A 252 -47.42 1.37 4.79
CA LEU A 252 -48.46 0.42 5.14
C LEU A 252 -49.82 0.96 4.67
N ASP A 253 -50.85 0.11 4.67
CA ASP A 253 -52.22 0.44 4.24
C ASP A 253 -52.86 1.56 5.07
N ASN A 254 -52.36 1.85 6.28
CA ASN A 254 -52.81 2.93 7.15
C ASN A 254 -51.97 4.23 7.00
N ASP A 255 -51.20 4.39 5.91
CA ASP A 255 -50.28 5.49 5.65
C ASP A 255 -49.12 5.61 6.65
N GLU A 256 -48.95 4.65 7.55
CA GLU A 256 -47.80 4.60 8.41
C GLU A 256 -46.53 4.18 7.66
N LYS A 257 -45.41 4.78 7.99
CA LYS A 257 -44.10 4.44 7.43
C LYS A 257 -43.29 3.59 8.40
N GLU A 258 -42.84 2.45 7.91
CA GLU A 258 -42.02 1.53 8.69
C GLU A 258 -40.70 1.26 7.96
N ILE A 259 -39.60 1.12 8.73
CA ILE A 259 -38.30 0.74 8.16
C ILE A 259 -38.12 -0.76 8.34
N ARG A 260 -38.00 -1.47 7.23
CA ARG A 260 -37.73 -2.91 7.22
C ARG A 260 -36.44 -3.20 6.46
N GLU A 261 -35.76 -4.27 6.83
CA GLU A 261 -34.52 -4.73 6.21
C GLU A 261 -34.79 -6.02 5.41
N TYR A 262 -34.38 -6.00 4.14
CA TYR A 262 -34.56 -7.13 3.23
C TYR A 262 -33.26 -7.50 2.54
N PRO A 263 -33.05 -8.81 2.21
CA PRO A 263 -32.02 -9.21 1.26
C PRO A 263 -32.31 -8.59 -0.13
N ALA A 264 -31.26 -8.09 -0.79
CA ALA A 264 -31.43 -7.45 -2.10
C ALA A 264 -32.03 -8.38 -3.17
N ALA A 265 -31.73 -9.68 -3.09
CA ALA A 265 -32.23 -10.69 -4.00
C ALA A 265 -33.77 -10.88 -3.93
N GLU A 266 -34.41 -10.50 -2.84
CA GLU A 266 -35.86 -10.61 -2.64
C GLU A 266 -36.62 -9.37 -3.11
N LEU A 267 -35.88 -8.27 -3.34
CA LEU A 267 -36.49 -7.00 -3.76
C LEU A 267 -36.61 -6.92 -5.29
N LYS A 268 -37.74 -6.38 -5.77
CA LYS A 268 -37.94 -6.06 -7.18
C LYS A 268 -37.67 -4.58 -7.41
N PHE A 269 -36.62 -4.27 -8.21
CA PHE A 269 -36.18 -2.91 -8.53
C PHE A 269 -35.66 -2.83 -9.96
N LYS A 270 -35.58 -1.62 -10.51
CA LYS A 270 -34.96 -1.39 -11.82
C LYS A 270 -33.44 -1.31 -11.66
N PRO A 271 -32.65 -1.84 -12.63
CA PRO A 271 -31.19 -1.76 -12.56
C PRO A 271 -30.74 -0.30 -12.48
N ARG A 272 -29.65 -0.12 -11.71
CA ARG A 272 -29.10 1.17 -11.25
C ARG A 272 -28.82 2.13 -12.42
N ARG A 273 -29.42 3.31 -12.39
CA ARG A 273 -28.96 4.46 -13.19
C ARG A 273 -27.84 5.17 -12.46
N LYS A 274 -26.84 5.74 -13.19
CA LYS A 274 -25.70 6.47 -12.60
C LYS A 274 -26.16 7.42 -11.51
N LYS A 275 -25.54 7.33 -10.31
CA LYS A 275 -25.84 8.19 -9.15
C LYS A 275 -25.71 9.67 -9.52
N LYS A 276 -26.65 10.50 -9.04
CA LYS A 276 -26.45 11.95 -8.96
C LYS A 276 -25.33 12.24 -8.01
N ASP A 277 -24.38 13.08 -8.41
CA ASP A 277 -23.27 13.51 -7.57
C ASP A 277 -23.76 14.11 -6.25
N VAL A 278 -23.17 13.64 -5.14
CA VAL A 278 -23.36 14.27 -3.82
C VAL A 278 -22.80 15.69 -3.91
N ARG A 279 -23.63 16.68 -3.61
CA ARG A 279 -23.22 18.09 -3.57
C ARG A 279 -22.32 18.30 -2.35
N LEU A 280 -21.02 18.39 -2.57
CA LEU A 280 -20.03 18.78 -1.58
C LEU A 280 -19.85 20.30 -1.63
N SER A 281 -19.45 20.89 -0.50
CA SER A 281 -19.03 22.29 -0.47
C SER A 281 -17.77 22.49 -1.32
N LYS A 282 -17.52 23.73 -1.76
CA LYS A 282 -16.32 24.06 -2.55
C LYS A 282 -15.01 23.79 -1.75
N GLU A 283 -15.08 23.98 -0.44
CA GLU A 283 -13.96 23.78 0.47
C GLU A 283 -13.64 22.28 0.63
N GLU A 284 -14.65 21.46 0.93
CA GLU A 284 -14.51 20.00 0.98
C GLU A 284 -13.99 19.42 -0.33
N MET A 285 -14.48 19.93 -1.47
CA MET A 285 -14.00 19.52 -2.79
C MET A 285 -12.52 19.87 -3.01
N LYS A 286 -12.06 21.01 -2.51
CA LYS A 286 -10.66 21.44 -2.62
C LYS A 286 -9.75 20.58 -1.75
N GLU A 287 -10.13 20.29 -0.52
CA GLU A 287 -9.39 19.41 0.38
C GLU A 287 -9.28 17.98 -0.16
N LEU A 288 -10.39 17.46 -0.68
CA LEU A 288 -10.43 16.13 -1.28
C LEU A 288 -9.54 16.02 -2.51
N LYS A 289 -9.55 17.01 -3.40
CA LYS A 289 -8.65 17.05 -4.56
C LYS A 289 -7.17 17.12 -4.14
N ALA A 290 -6.85 17.90 -3.12
CA ALA A 290 -5.50 17.96 -2.59
C ALA A 290 -5.02 16.60 -2.01
N LEU A 291 -5.93 15.78 -1.47
CA LEU A 291 -5.62 14.41 -1.04
C LEU A 291 -5.38 13.45 -2.21
N GLU A 292 -6.13 13.61 -3.32
CA GLU A 292 -5.90 12.83 -4.54
C GLU A 292 -4.53 13.13 -5.17
N GLU A 293 -4.17 14.40 -5.29
CA GLU A 293 -2.90 14.86 -5.88
C GLU A 293 -1.67 14.39 -5.07
N LYS A 294 -1.81 14.21 -3.76
CA LYS A 294 -0.74 13.68 -2.90
C LYS A 294 -0.47 12.17 -3.06
N ASN A 295 -1.30 11.44 -3.82
CA ASN A 295 -1.13 10.01 -4.05
C ASN A 295 -0.06 9.73 -5.13
N GLY A 296 1.22 9.76 -4.76
CA GLY A 296 2.32 9.36 -5.62
C GLY A 296 2.78 7.91 -5.39
N ALA A 297 3.55 7.37 -6.33
CA ALA A 297 4.19 6.05 -6.21
C ALA A 297 5.15 5.99 -5.01
N SER A 298 5.41 4.78 -4.51
CA SER A 298 6.41 4.54 -3.46
C SER A 298 7.81 4.80 -4.01
N LYS A 299 8.67 5.46 -3.21
CA LYS A 299 10.08 5.71 -3.55
C LYS A 299 11.02 4.69 -2.92
N LEU A 300 10.51 3.80 -2.08
CA LEU A 300 11.32 2.77 -1.41
C LEU A 300 11.82 1.70 -2.38
N ASP A 301 10.98 1.37 -3.34
CA ASP A 301 11.22 0.29 -4.30
C ASP A 301 11.75 0.80 -5.66
N ASP A 302 11.97 2.13 -5.80
CA ASP A 302 12.60 2.71 -7.00
C ASP A 302 14.09 2.36 -7.05
N ASN A 303 14.49 1.79 -8.18
CA ASN A 303 15.89 1.40 -8.49
C ASN A 303 16.78 2.59 -8.81
#